data_43c054ef8dfa2ae2908546f60e090493
#
_entry.id   43c054ef8dfa2ae2908546f60e090493
#
_cell.length_a   1.000
_cell.length_b   1.000
_cell.length_c   1.000
_cell.angle_alpha   90.00
_cell.angle_beta   90.00
_cell.angle_gamma   90.00
#
_symmetry.space_group_name_H-M   'P 1'
#
loop_
_entity.id
_entity.type
_entity.pdbx_description
1 polymer ?
#
loop_
_entity_poly.entity_id
_entity_poly.type
_entity_poly.pdbx_seq_one_letter_code
_entity_poly.pdbx_strand_id
1 'polypeptide(L)'
;MAVPAQAQLESALNAAKASTSASAASQRRVEEADDAADTAAREYRAVLQQKDNIALFVAQQDIYLQSQKSEIESLQRQLGTVESIKQGMAPMMLRMTAQLEDAISEDLPFNLNERTARIQDVKQVLSDPDVSPAEQYRRVLNAYKIEVSYGQGIDSYEGAHPTRPGNVVNFIRFGRTSLVYVSKDESEVAKYNLETGEWDVLAGADALAMRQAIRIARGEAAPGIVYAPVIIRN
;
A
#
# COMPACT_ATOMS: atom_id res chain seq x y z
N MET A 1 22.03 122.96 -1.83
CA MET A 1 22.72 121.61 -1.82
C MET A 1 21.91 120.64 -1.01
N ALA A 2 21.00 119.92 -1.68
CA ALA A 2 20.13 118.91 -0.99
C ALA A 2 19.99 117.62 -1.82
N VAL A 3 21.11 117.04 -2.24
CA VAL A 3 21.11 115.80 -3.09
C VAL A 3 21.71 114.53 -2.44
N PRO A 4 22.31 114.55 -1.24
CA PRO A 4 22.89 113.30 -0.72
C PRO A 4 21.85 112.35 0.02
N ALA A 5 20.73 112.91 0.54
CA ALA A 5 19.83 112.07 1.34
C ALA A 5 18.99 111.08 0.51
N GLN A 6 18.56 111.42 -0.70
CA GLN A 6 17.82 110.52 -1.61
C GLN A 6 18.67 109.38 -2.17
N ALA A 7 19.98 109.68 -2.53
CA ALA A 7 20.89 108.64 -3.00
C ALA A 7 21.26 107.65 -1.89
N GLN A 8 21.38 108.11 -0.65
CA GLN A 8 21.56 107.17 0.52
C GLN A 8 20.38 106.31 0.80
N LEU A 9 19.15 106.87 0.67
CA LEU A 9 17.89 106.09 0.83
C LEU A 9 17.74 105.07 -0.24
N GLU A 10 18.06 105.38 -1.49
CA GLU A 10 17.99 104.48 -2.62
C GLU A 10 19.02 103.34 -2.50
N SER A 11 20.23 103.69 -2.06
CA SER A 11 21.30 102.67 -1.76
C SER A 11 20.92 101.77 -0.62
N ALA A 12 20.35 102.31 0.47
CA ALA A 12 19.85 101.52 1.58
C ALA A 12 18.65 100.60 1.18
N LEU A 13 17.75 101.10 0.31
CA LEU A 13 16.65 100.34 -0.19
C LEU A 13 17.06 99.18 -1.12
N ASN A 14 18.10 99.45 -1.96
CA ASN A 14 18.69 98.47 -2.82
C ASN A 14 19.45 97.37 -2.02
N ALA A 15 20.19 97.78 -0.98
CA ALA A 15 20.85 96.90 -0.04
C ALA A 15 19.82 96.01 0.72
N ALA A 16 18.70 96.58 1.17
CA ALA A 16 17.62 95.82 1.82
C ALA A 16 16.99 94.85 0.88
N LYS A 17 16.67 95.26 -0.37
CA LYS A 17 16.18 94.35 -1.41
C LYS A 17 17.11 93.20 -1.75
N ALA A 18 18.41 93.48 -1.89
CA ALA A 18 19.46 92.53 -2.12
C ALA A 18 19.54 91.50 -0.96
N SER A 19 19.52 92.00 0.28
CA SER A 19 19.54 91.18 1.49
C SER A 19 18.29 90.24 1.56
N THR A 20 17.08 90.81 1.28
CA THR A 20 15.86 90.02 1.27
C THR A 20 15.87 88.96 0.16
N SER A 21 16.41 89.34 -1.03
CA SER A 21 16.55 88.34 -2.13
C SER A 21 17.56 87.28 -1.80
N ALA A 22 18.69 87.58 -1.18
CA ALA A 22 19.71 86.66 -0.72
C ALA A 22 19.18 85.73 0.38
N SER A 23 18.40 86.29 1.32
CA SER A 23 17.71 85.48 2.36
C SER A 23 16.69 84.53 1.79
N ALA A 24 15.86 84.99 0.84
CA ALA A 24 14.90 84.14 0.15
C ALA A 24 15.56 83.02 -0.66
N ALA A 25 16.70 83.35 -1.35
CA ALA A 25 17.48 82.35 -2.05
C ALA A 25 18.15 81.32 -1.11
N SER A 26 18.60 81.76 0.07
CA SER A 26 19.15 80.88 1.12
C SER A 26 18.07 79.97 1.71
N GLN A 27 16.88 80.54 1.96
CA GLN A 27 15.73 79.77 2.47
C GLN A 27 15.33 78.70 1.50
N ARG A 28 15.25 79.02 0.18
CA ARG A 28 14.91 77.99 -0.84
C ARG A 28 15.96 76.86 -0.86
N ARG A 29 17.22 77.13 -0.71
CA ARG A 29 18.26 76.07 -0.63
C ARG A 29 18.12 75.21 0.62
N VAL A 30 17.70 75.80 1.73
CA VAL A 30 17.43 75.04 2.95
C VAL A 30 16.20 74.12 2.74
N GLU A 31 15.15 74.69 2.17
CA GLU A 31 13.95 73.92 1.85
C GLU A 31 14.21 72.73 0.85
N GLU A 32 14.99 72.99 -0.22
CA GLU A 32 15.40 72.00 -1.18
C GLU A 32 16.29 70.90 -0.52
N ALA A 33 17.18 71.29 0.41
CA ALA A 33 17.99 70.32 1.13
C ALA A 33 17.20 69.52 2.15
N ASP A 34 16.21 70.13 2.81
CA ASP A 34 15.30 69.44 3.74
C ASP A 34 14.38 68.42 3.00
N ASP A 35 13.79 68.86 1.88
CA ASP A 35 12.98 67.97 1.03
C ASP A 35 13.79 66.78 0.46
N ALA A 36 15.05 67.05 0.08
CA ALA A 36 15.97 66.00 -0.38
C ALA A 36 16.34 65.04 0.76
N ALA A 37 16.59 65.53 1.95
CA ALA A 37 16.90 64.74 3.14
C ALA A 37 15.69 63.87 3.55
N ASP A 38 14.49 64.44 3.55
CA ASP A 38 13.27 63.72 3.85
C ASP A 38 12.95 62.63 2.79
N THR A 39 13.21 62.92 1.53
CA THR A 39 13.05 61.95 0.44
C THR A 39 14.05 60.79 0.62
N ALA A 40 15.35 61.12 0.85
CA ALA A 40 16.35 60.10 1.10
C ALA A 40 16.05 59.25 2.36
N ALA A 41 15.53 59.87 3.41
CA ALA A 41 15.12 59.15 4.62
C ALA A 41 13.97 58.21 4.37
N ARG A 42 12.99 58.61 3.54
CA ARG A 42 11.85 57.71 3.14
C ARG A 42 12.35 56.56 2.29
N GLU A 43 13.18 56.84 1.29
CA GLU A 43 13.80 55.80 0.43
C GLU A 43 14.63 54.81 1.23
N TYR A 44 15.46 55.32 2.14
CA TYR A 44 16.27 54.46 3.02
C TYR A 44 15.43 53.52 3.88
N ARG A 45 14.32 54.02 4.48
CA ARG A 45 13.41 53.20 5.26
C ARG A 45 12.72 52.13 4.39
N ALA A 46 12.31 52.50 3.17
CA ALA A 46 11.69 51.56 2.22
C ALA A 46 12.67 50.45 1.82
N VAL A 47 13.93 50.78 1.54
CA VAL A 47 14.98 49.81 1.21
C VAL A 47 15.29 48.90 2.40
N LEU A 48 15.36 49.43 3.62
CA LEU A 48 15.53 48.62 4.83
C LEU A 48 14.39 47.61 5.00
N GLN A 49 13.15 48.05 4.84
CA GLN A 49 11.99 47.18 4.94
C GLN A 49 11.99 46.09 3.83
N GLN A 50 12.38 46.47 2.61
CA GLN A 50 12.52 45.51 1.51
C GLN A 50 13.63 44.50 1.80
N LYS A 51 14.78 44.92 2.32
CA LYS A 51 15.89 44.04 2.75
C LYS A 51 15.41 43.04 3.81
N ASP A 52 14.68 43.51 4.82
CA ASP A 52 14.19 42.64 5.90
C ASP A 52 13.16 41.60 5.37
N ASN A 53 12.25 42.04 4.47
CA ASN A 53 11.32 41.12 3.80
C ASN A 53 12.05 40.07 2.96
N ILE A 54 13.08 40.45 2.21
CA ILE A 54 13.89 39.52 1.43
C ILE A 54 14.66 38.57 2.36
N ALA A 55 15.20 39.04 3.47
CA ALA A 55 15.88 38.17 4.44
C ALA A 55 14.93 37.09 5.02
N LEU A 56 13.70 37.48 5.36
CA LEU A 56 12.67 36.51 5.82
C LEU A 56 12.28 35.52 4.71
N PHE A 57 12.14 36.00 3.47
CA PHE A 57 11.85 35.14 2.33
C PHE A 57 12.96 34.11 2.09
N VAL A 58 14.24 34.55 2.12
CA VAL A 58 15.40 33.66 1.99
C VAL A 58 15.42 32.62 3.10
N ALA A 59 15.19 33.03 4.35
CA ALA A 59 15.13 32.10 5.48
C ALA A 59 14.02 31.03 5.31
N GLN A 60 12.87 31.44 4.78
CA GLN A 60 11.78 30.49 4.46
C GLN A 60 12.19 29.54 3.34
N GLN A 61 12.85 30.03 2.28
CA GLN A 61 13.33 29.17 1.19
C GLN A 61 14.39 28.17 1.67
N ASP A 62 15.25 28.54 2.59
CA ASP A 62 16.22 27.61 3.18
C ASP A 62 15.54 26.48 3.94
N ILE A 63 14.47 26.75 4.68
CA ILE A 63 13.66 25.72 5.34
C ILE A 63 13.05 24.78 4.31
N TYR A 64 12.48 25.28 3.22
CA TYR A 64 11.93 24.46 2.15
C TYR A 64 12.99 23.59 1.47
N LEU A 65 14.15 24.16 1.15
CA LEU A 65 15.26 23.42 0.57
C LEU A 65 15.75 22.29 1.50
N GLN A 66 15.82 22.55 2.79
CA GLN A 66 16.21 21.53 3.77
C GLN A 66 15.17 20.40 3.88
N SER A 67 13.89 20.74 3.85
CA SER A 67 12.81 19.77 3.80
C SER A 67 12.88 18.90 2.53
N GLN A 68 13.03 19.51 1.36
CA GLN A 68 13.15 18.79 0.10
C GLN A 68 14.38 17.86 0.04
N LYS A 69 15.53 18.31 0.57
CA LYS A 69 16.73 17.45 0.68
C LYS A 69 16.47 16.24 1.56
N SER A 70 15.84 16.43 2.71
CA SER A 70 15.48 15.34 3.61
C SER A 70 14.51 14.35 2.95
N GLU A 71 13.54 14.82 2.18
CA GLU A 71 12.62 14.00 1.42
C GLU A 71 13.33 13.18 0.33
N ILE A 72 14.22 13.82 -0.44
CA ILE A 72 15.02 13.12 -1.46
C ILE A 72 15.86 12.01 -0.82
N GLU A 73 16.55 12.27 0.28
CA GLU A 73 17.31 11.24 1.00
C GLU A 73 16.42 10.09 1.51
N SER A 74 15.22 10.40 1.98
CA SER A 74 14.23 9.41 2.41
C SER A 74 13.79 8.54 1.23
N LEU A 75 13.46 9.16 0.10
CA LEU A 75 13.07 8.45 -1.12
C LEU A 75 14.20 7.57 -1.68
N GLN A 76 15.43 8.03 -1.64
CA GLN A 76 16.61 7.23 -2.05
C GLN A 76 16.80 6.00 -1.17
N ARG A 77 16.64 6.13 0.16
CA ARG A 77 16.67 4.97 1.08
C ARG A 77 15.53 4.00 0.78
N GLN A 78 14.30 4.48 0.54
CA GLN A 78 13.15 3.65 0.17
C GLN A 78 13.39 2.90 -1.14
N LEU A 79 13.94 3.56 -2.17
CA LEU A 79 14.28 2.92 -3.44
C LEU A 79 15.28 1.77 -3.26
N GLY A 80 16.34 1.99 -2.45
CA GLY A 80 17.29 0.92 -2.13
C GLY A 80 16.63 -0.27 -1.42
N THR A 81 15.68 0.00 -0.52
CA THR A 81 14.92 -1.04 0.17
C THR A 81 13.98 -1.80 -0.78
N VAL A 82 13.29 -1.11 -1.69
CA VAL A 82 12.42 -1.74 -2.68
C VAL A 82 13.18 -2.71 -3.57
N GLU A 83 14.39 -2.34 -4.01
CA GLU A 83 15.19 -3.22 -4.87
C GLU A 83 15.63 -4.50 -4.13
N SER A 84 16.06 -4.38 -2.87
CA SER A 84 16.42 -5.55 -2.05
C SER A 84 15.21 -6.45 -1.78
N ILE A 85 14.02 -5.88 -1.57
CA ILE A 85 12.76 -6.63 -1.41
C ILE A 85 12.45 -7.40 -2.70
N LYS A 86 12.53 -6.76 -3.88
CA LYS A 86 12.28 -7.42 -5.16
C LYS A 86 13.20 -8.61 -5.37
N GLN A 87 14.50 -8.45 -5.07
CA GLN A 87 15.48 -9.54 -5.19
C GLN A 87 15.20 -10.71 -4.23
N GLY A 88 14.67 -10.42 -3.04
CA GLY A 88 14.28 -11.43 -2.06
C GLY A 88 12.93 -12.10 -2.33
N MET A 89 12.02 -11.42 -3.03
CA MET A 89 10.66 -11.92 -3.27
C MET A 89 10.61 -13.14 -4.17
N ALA A 90 11.36 -13.18 -5.28
CA ALA A 90 11.32 -14.29 -6.23
C ALA A 90 11.69 -15.64 -5.58
N PRO A 91 12.85 -15.77 -4.90
CA PRO A 91 13.19 -17.03 -4.23
C PRO A 91 12.24 -17.38 -3.08
N MET A 92 11.64 -16.38 -2.42
CA MET A 92 10.63 -16.61 -1.39
C MET A 92 9.36 -17.23 -2.00
N MET A 93 8.82 -16.65 -3.07
CA MET A 93 7.63 -17.15 -3.76
C MET A 93 7.83 -18.57 -4.32
N LEU A 94 9.01 -18.85 -4.89
CA LEU A 94 9.33 -20.20 -5.36
C LEU A 94 9.34 -21.22 -4.22
N ARG A 95 9.95 -20.89 -3.08
CA ARG A 95 9.90 -21.76 -1.89
C ARG A 95 8.49 -21.96 -1.35
N MET A 96 7.69 -20.89 -1.28
CA MET A 96 6.29 -20.97 -0.87
C MET A 96 5.51 -21.93 -1.78
N THR A 97 5.68 -21.79 -3.10
CA THR A 97 4.98 -22.65 -4.08
C THR A 97 5.39 -24.11 -3.94
N ALA A 98 6.68 -24.40 -3.76
CA ALA A 98 7.17 -25.75 -3.53
C ALA A 98 6.61 -26.35 -2.23
N GLN A 99 6.64 -25.59 -1.13
CA GLN A 99 6.04 -26.02 0.15
C GLN A 99 4.54 -26.29 0.05
N LEU A 100 3.83 -25.49 -0.74
CA LEU A 100 2.39 -25.69 -0.96
C LEU A 100 2.12 -26.96 -1.79
N GLU A 101 2.95 -27.23 -2.79
CA GLU A 101 2.88 -28.47 -3.60
C GLU A 101 3.16 -29.71 -2.74
N ASP A 102 4.20 -29.68 -1.91
CA ASP A 102 4.54 -30.75 -0.97
C ASP A 102 3.38 -30.98 0.01
N ALA A 103 2.83 -29.92 0.60
CA ALA A 103 1.69 -30.00 1.50
C ALA A 103 0.44 -30.60 0.85
N ILE A 104 0.20 -30.32 -0.44
CA ILE A 104 -0.91 -30.93 -1.21
C ILE A 104 -0.66 -32.42 -1.46
N SER A 105 0.58 -32.82 -1.71
CA SER A 105 0.93 -34.21 -1.98
C SER A 105 0.86 -35.11 -0.73
N GLU A 106 1.07 -34.54 0.45
CA GLU A 106 1.00 -35.22 1.75
C GLU A 106 -0.38 -35.19 2.40
N ASP A 107 -1.32 -34.45 1.81
CA ASP A 107 -2.66 -34.26 2.35
C ASP A 107 -3.65 -35.33 1.85
N LEU A 108 -4.87 -35.31 2.39
CA LEU A 108 -5.99 -36.11 1.90
C LEU A 108 -6.20 -35.88 0.38
N PRO A 109 -6.43 -36.95 -0.41
CA PRO A 109 -6.51 -36.87 -1.88
C PRO A 109 -7.88 -36.37 -2.36
N PHE A 110 -8.28 -35.17 -1.96
CA PHE A 110 -9.52 -34.52 -2.43
C PHE A 110 -9.22 -33.46 -3.49
N ASN A 111 -10.08 -33.34 -4.47
CA ASN A 111 -10.03 -32.33 -5.53
C ASN A 111 -8.61 -32.17 -6.15
N LEU A 112 -7.86 -33.25 -6.28
CA LEU A 112 -6.45 -33.24 -6.70
C LEU A 112 -6.24 -32.53 -8.04
N ASN A 113 -7.12 -32.76 -9.02
CA ASN A 113 -6.99 -32.15 -10.34
C ASN A 113 -7.04 -30.62 -10.25
N GLU A 114 -7.96 -30.07 -9.47
CA GLU A 114 -8.12 -28.63 -9.29
C GLU A 114 -6.97 -28.03 -8.47
N ARG A 115 -6.55 -28.71 -7.40
CA ARG A 115 -5.45 -28.29 -6.54
C ARG A 115 -4.12 -28.28 -7.31
N THR A 116 -3.85 -29.34 -8.07
CA THR A 116 -2.65 -29.45 -8.91
C THR A 116 -2.67 -28.41 -10.04
N ALA A 117 -3.80 -28.22 -10.72
CA ALA A 117 -3.93 -27.19 -11.76
C ALA A 117 -3.64 -25.80 -11.21
N ARG A 118 -4.09 -25.48 -9.99
CA ARG A 118 -3.81 -24.21 -9.31
C ARG A 118 -2.32 -24.00 -9.06
N ILE A 119 -1.60 -25.05 -8.64
CA ILE A 119 -0.14 -24.98 -8.47
C ILE A 119 0.56 -24.73 -9.81
N GLN A 120 0.12 -25.40 -10.87
CA GLN A 120 0.69 -25.18 -12.21
C GLN A 120 0.44 -23.75 -12.71
N ASP A 121 -0.76 -23.20 -12.50
CA ASP A 121 -1.08 -21.80 -12.82
C ASP A 121 -0.15 -20.83 -12.05
N VAL A 122 0.05 -21.06 -10.75
CA VAL A 122 0.98 -20.26 -9.94
C VAL A 122 2.41 -20.35 -10.48
N LYS A 123 2.91 -21.55 -10.82
CA LYS A 123 4.24 -21.73 -11.41
C LYS A 123 4.38 -21.01 -12.76
N GLN A 124 3.35 -21.05 -13.59
CA GLN A 124 3.33 -20.33 -14.86
C GLN A 124 3.42 -18.82 -14.64
N VAL A 125 2.62 -18.27 -13.74
CA VAL A 125 2.64 -16.84 -13.38
C VAL A 125 3.99 -16.40 -12.80
N LEU A 126 4.64 -17.24 -11.99
CA LEU A 126 5.97 -16.96 -11.45
C LEU A 126 7.08 -16.96 -12.52
N SER A 127 6.87 -17.67 -13.63
CA SER A 127 7.81 -17.76 -14.75
C SER A 127 7.59 -16.67 -15.80
N ASP A 128 6.51 -15.90 -15.70
CA ASP A 128 6.15 -14.86 -16.66
C ASP A 128 6.81 -13.53 -16.31
N PRO A 129 7.75 -13.03 -17.14
CA PRO A 129 8.44 -11.76 -16.89
C PRO A 129 7.54 -10.54 -17.01
N ASP A 130 6.39 -10.65 -17.70
CA ASP A 130 5.44 -9.54 -17.90
C ASP A 130 4.52 -9.34 -16.69
N VAL A 131 4.49 -10.32 -15.76
CA VAL A 131 3.70 -10.21 -14.53
C VAL A 131 4.53 -9.55 -13.43
N SER A 132 3.97 -8.49 -12.85
CA SER A 132 4.66 -7.76 -11.77
C SER A 132 4.90 -8.64 -10.52
N PRO A 133 6.00 -8.44 -9.77
CA PRO A 133 6.26 -9.20 -8.54
C PRO A 133 5.13 -9.12 -7.50
N ALA A 134 4.43 -7.99 -7.43
CA ALA A 134 3.29 -7.82 -6.53
C ALA A 134 2.10 -8.71 -6.94
N GLU A 135 1.83 -8.83 -8.24
CA GLU A 135 0.78 -9.72 -8.76
C GLU A 135 1.16 -11.19 -8.60
N GLN A 136 2.42 -11.55 -8.86
CA GLN A 136 2.95 -12.89 -8.60
C GLN A 136 2.74 -13.28 -7.13
N TYR A 137 3.11 -12.40 -6.19
CA TYR A 137 2.92 -12.63 -4.77
C TYR A 137 1.44 -12.78 -4.39
N ARG A 138 0.57 -11.94 -4.96
CA ARG A 138 -0.88 -12.02 -4.75
C ARG A 138 -1.44 -13.38 -5.19
N ARG A 139 -0.97 -13.94 -6.30
CA ARG A 139 -1.37 -15.27 -6.80
C ARG A 139 -0.95 -16.37 -5.86
N VAL A 140 0.29 -16.35 -5.39
CA VAL A 140 0.79 -17.32 -4.39
C VAL A 140 -0.06 -17.25 -3.12
N LEU A 141 -0.28 -16.07 -2.56
CA LEU A 141 -1.11 -15.90 -1.35
C LEU A 141 -2.55 -16.37 -1.55
N ASN A 142 -3.13 -16.13 -2.72
CA ASN A 142 -4.48 -16.60 -3.02
C ASN A 142 -4.55 -18.14 -3.05
N ALA A 143 -3.54 -18.81 -3.62
CA ALA A 143 -3.45 -20.27 -3.58
C ALA A 143 -3.40 -20.78 -2.14
N TYR A 144 -2.56 -20.18 -1.28
CA TYR A 144 -2.52 -20.51 0.15
C TYR A 144 -3.86 -20.28 0.86
N LYS A 145 -4.51 -19.14 0.59
CA LYS A 145 -5.81 -18.82 1.19
C LYS A 145 -6.86 -19.88 0.85
N ILE A 146 -6.91 -20.33 -0.40
CA ILE A 146 -7.83 -21.38 -0.83
C ILE A 146 -7.49 -22.69 -0.11
N GLU A 147 -6.21 -23.08 -0.07
CA GLU A 147 -5.78 -24.28 0.63
C GLU A 147 -6.12 -24.26 2.12
N VAL A 148 -5.90 -23.14 2.80
CA VAL A 148 -6.29 -22.99 4.20
C VAL A 148 -7.81 -23.09 4.38
N SER A 149 -8.59 -22.55 3.43
CA SER A 149 -10.06 -22.62 3.52
C SER A 149 -10.61 -24.06 3.48
N TYR A 150 -9.89 -24.99 2.85
CA TYR A 150 -10.28 -26.40 2.87
C TYR A 150 -10.23 -27.04 4.27
N GLY A 151 -9.51 -26.45 5.22
CA GLY A 151 -9.52 -26.87 6.62
C GLY A 151 -10.84 -26.58 7.34
N GLN A 152 -11.67 -25.73 6.75
CA GLN A 152 -12.95 -25.30 7.35
C GLN A 152 -14.14 -25.88 6.58
N GLY A 153 -15.14 -26.32 7.33
CA GLY A 153 -16.39 -26.76 6.76
C GLY A 153 -16.41 -28.21 6.23
N ILE A 154 -17.60 -28.59 5.80
CA ILE A 154 -17.91 -29.89 5.20
C ILE A 154 -18.25 -29.63 3.73
N ASP A 155 -17.68 -30.44 2.85
CA ASP A 155 -17.88 -30.33 1.41
C ASP A 155 -18.19 -31.72 0.82
N SER A 156 -19.07 -31.78 -0.18
CA SER A 156 -19.44 -33.00 -0.87
C SER A 156 -19.37 -32.81 -2.37
N TYR A 157 -18.70 -33.71 -3.06
CA TYR A 157 -18.52 -33.70 -4.51
C TYR A 157 -18.60 -35.11 -5.09
N GLU A 158 -18.84 -35.24 -6.40
CA GLU A 158 -18.79 -36.49 -7.14
C GLU A 158 -17.42 -36.70 -7.79
N GLY A 159 -16.94 -37.92 -7.76
CA GLY A 159 -15.68 -38.29 -8.40
C GLY A 159 -15.59 -39.75 -8.76
N ALA A 160 -14.53 -40.12 -9.48
CA ALA A 160 -14.27 -41.51 -9.82
C ALA A 160 -13.95 -42.33 -8.56
N HIS A 161 -14.42 -43.56 -8.53
CA HIS A 161 -14.12 -44.49 -7.45
C HIS A 161 -12.60 -44.73 -7.39
N PRO A 162 -11.94 -44.67 -6.22
CA PRO A 162 -10.50 -44.74 -6.10
C PRO A 162 -9.86 -46.00 -6.68
N THR A 163 -10.51 -47.14 -6.55
CA THR A 163 -9.99 -48.43 -7.01
C THR A 163 -10.71 -48.98 -8.25
N ARG A 164 -11.84 -48.37 -8.66
CA ARG A 164 -12.67 -48.76 -9.82
C ARG A 164 -13.01 -47.55 -10.69
N PRO A 165 -12.07 -47.05 -11.52
CA PRO A 165 -12.19 -45.76 -12.22
C PRO A 165 -13.45 -45.58 -13.09
N GLY A 166 -14.11 -46.64 -13.50
CA GLY A 166 -15.38 -46.59 -14.26
C GLY A 166 -16.61 -46.22 -13.43
N ASN A 167 -16.53 -46.29 -12.12
CA ASN A 167 -17.66 -46.05 -11.22
C ASN A 167 -17.54 -44.63 -10.62
N VAL A 168 -18.69 -43.96 -10.48
CA VAL A 168 -18.76 -42.64 -9.82
C VAL A 168 -19.26 -42.83 -8.40
N VAL A 169 -18.60 -42.16 -7.46
CA VAL A 169 -18.95 -42.16 -6.04
C VAL A 169 -19.15 -40.75 -5.52
N ASN A 170 -19.77 -40.63 -4.37
CA ASN A 170 -19.96 -39.38 -3.66
C ASN A 170 -18.91 -39.27 -2.58
N PHE A 171 -18.05 -38.25 -2.68
CA PHE A 171 -17.11 -37.93 -1.62
C PHE A 171 -17.73 -36.94 -0.63
N ILE A 172 -17.36 -37.07 0.62
CA ILE A 172 -17.57 -36.05 1.66
C ILE A 172 -16.27 -35.81 2.40
N ARG A 173 -15.97 -34.56 2.60
CA ARG A 173 -14.75 -34.08 3.27
C ARG A 173 -15.13 -33.28 4.51
N PHE A 174 -14.52 -33.61 5.63
CA PHE A 174 -14.65 -32.88 6.89
C PHE A 174 -13.35 -32.10 7.15
N GLY A 175 -13.30 -30.85 6.72
CA GLY A 175 -12.05 -30.10 6.78
C GLY A 175 -10.89 -30.81 6.10
N ARG A 176 -9.77 -30.96 6.81
CA ARG A 176 -8.60 -31.76 6.44
C ARG A 176 -8.41 -32.97 7.36
N THR A 177 -9.44 -33.35 8.08
CA THR A 177 -9.34 -34.42 9.09
C THR A 177 -9.91 -35.75 8.61
N SER A 178 -10.85 -35.74 7.68
CA SER A 178 -11.45 -36.95 7.17
C SER A 178 -11.98 -36.80 5.74
N LEU A 179 -11.72 -37.81 4.91
CA LEU A 179 -12.24 -37.94 3.55
C LEU A 179 -12.90 -39.32 3.45
N VAL A 180 -14.16 -39.32 3.07
CA VAL A 180 -15.00 -40.53 2.96
C VAL A 180 -15.64 -40.56 1.58
N TYR A 181 -15.81 -41.72 0.98
CA TYR A 181 -16.70 -41.90 -0.16
C TYR A 181 -17.86 -42.83 0.16
N VAL A 182 -18.97 -42.60 -0.52
CA VAL A 182 -20.13 -43.44 -0.52
C VAL A 182 -20.48 -43.78 -1.96
N SER A 183 -20.65 -45.08 -2.26
CA SER A 183 -21.08 -45.52 -3.60
C SER A 183 -22.48 -44.98 -3.93
N LYS A 184 -22.81 -44.87 -5.24
CA LYS A 184 -24.11 -44.36 -5.69
C LYS A 184 -25.31 -45.16 -5.20
N ASP A 185 -25.13 -46.48 -5.04
CA ASP A 185 -26.12 -47.41 -4.50
C ASP A 185 -26.10 -47.47 -2.95
N GLU A 186 -25.29 -46.68 -2.33
CA GLU A 186 -25.08 -46.63 -0.86
C GLU A 186 -24.63 -47.98 -0.25
N SER A 187 -24.19 -48.94 -1.06
CA SER A 187 -23.76 -50.24 -0.57
C SER A 187 -22.41 -50.23 0.09
N GLU A 188 -21.50 -49.36 -0.38
CA GLU A 188 -20.12 -49.26 0.07
C GLU A 188 -19.81 -47.86 0.62
N VAL A 189 -19.23 -47.84 1.79
CA VAL A 189 -18.72 -46.59 2.45
C VAL A 189 -17.30 -46.85 2.90
N ALA A 190 -16.38 -46.01 2.50
CA ALA A 190 -15.00 -46.14 2.94
C ALA A 190 -14.36 -44.77 3.25
N LYS A 191 -13.45 -44.77 4.21
CA LYS A 191 -12.67 -43.63 4.67
C LYS A 191 -11.25 -43.77 4.19
N TYR A 192 -10.66 -42.66 3.77
CA TYR A 192 -9.22 -42.61 3.46
C TYR A 192 -8.38 -42.65 4.72
N ASN A 193 -7.41 -43.52 4.75
CA ASN A 193 -6.41 -43.64 5.81
C ASN A 193 -5.13 -42.99 5.35
N LEU A 194 -4.77 -41.87 5.96
CA LEU A 194 -3.60 -41.07 5.59
C LEU A 194 -2.26 -41.79 5.94
N GLU A 195 -2.26 -42.71 6.89
CA GLU A 195 -1.04 -43.43 7.31
C GLU A 195 -0.70 -44.56 6.34
N THR A 196 -1.71 -45.30 5.87
CA THR A 196 -1.52 -46.45 4.97
C THR A 196 -1.64 -46.05 3.49
N GLY A 197 -2.29 -44.91 3.20
CA GLY A 197 -2.62 -44.51 1.82
C GLY A 197 -3.79 -45.30 1.22
N GLU A 198 -4.51 -46.08 2.03
CA GLU A 198 -5.57 -47.00 1.58
C GLU A 198 -6.97 -46.53 2.03
N TRP A 199 -7.97 -47.18 1.49
CA TRP A 199 -9.37 -46.90 1.82
C TRP A 199 -9.91 -48.00 2.77
N ASP A 200 -10.18 -47.60 4.02
CA ASP A 200 -10.75 -48.48 5.04
C ASP A 200 -12.30 -48.54 4.91
N VAL A 201 -12.86 -49.70 4.71
CA VAL A 201 -14.31 -49.88 4.62
C VAL A 201 -14.96 -49.63 5.98
N LEU A 202 -15.96 -48.74 5.99
CA LEU A 202 -16.77 -48.46 7.17
C LEU A 202 -18.04 -49.34 7.19
N ALA A 203 -18.43 -49.76 8.37
CA ALA A 203 -19.63 -50.61 8.57
C ALA A 203 -20.50 -50.09 9.73
N GLY A 204 -21.69 -50.60 9.83
CA GLY A 204 -22.59 -50.33 10.96
C GLY A 204 -22.99 -48.84 11.11
N ALA A 205 -22.86 -48.32 12.30
CA ALA A 205 -23.29 -46.95 12.63
C ALA A 205 -22.50 -45.87 11.89
N ASP A 206 -21.22 -46.08 11.65
CA ASP A 206 -20.35 -45.11 10.95
C ASP A 206 -20.76 -44.99 9.47
N ALA A 207 -21.03 -46.09 8.80
CA ALA A 207 -21.51 -46.08 7.43
C ALA A 207 -22.88 -45.37 7.30
N LEU A 208 -23.79 -45.58 8.25
CA LEU A 208 -25.08 -44.90 8.29
C LEU A 208 -24.92 -43.39 8.49
N ALA A 209 -24.04 -42.99 9.42
CA ALA A 209 -23.73 -41.56 9.67
C ALA A 209 -23.18 -40.87 8.44
N MET A 210 -22.27 -41.51 7.66
CA MET A 210 -21.71 -40.94 6.44
C MET A 210 -22.70 -40.79 5.31
N ARG A 211 -23.61 -41.76 5.12
CA ARG A 211 -24.74 -41.64 4.16
C ARG A 211 -25.62 -40.44 4.51
N GLN A 212 -25.95 -40.27 5.79
CA GLN A 212 -26.71 -39.11 6.25
C GLN A 212 -25.95 -37.80 6.06
N ALA A 213 -24.64 -37.78 6.35
CA ALA A 213 -23.80 -36.62 6.15
C ALA A 213 -23.80 -36.11 4.70
N ILE A 214 -23.70 -37.02 3.73
CA ILE A 214 -23.74 -36.67 2.30
C ILE A 214 -25.10 -36.05 1.94
N ARG A 215 -26.20 -36.65 2.42
CA ARG A 215 -27.55 -36.12 2.16
C ARG A 215 -27.76 -34.72 2.75
N ILE A 216 -27.22 -34.46 3.96
CA ILE A 216 -27.24 -33.14 4.58
C ILE A 216 -26.37 -32.16 3.77
N ALA A 217 -25.14 -32.54 3.39
CA ALA A 217 -24.24 -31.71 2.62
C ALA A 217 -24.79 -31.34 1.23
N ARG A 218 -25.63 -32.21 0.65
CA ARG A 218 -26.33 -31.96 -0.63
C ARG A 218 -27.64 -31.18 -0.47
N GLY A 219 -28.07 -30.92 0.74
CA GLY A 219 -29.38 -30.30 1.01
C GLY A 219 -30.57 -31.22 0.84
N GLU A 220 -30.34 -32.53 0.75
CA GLU A 220 -31.37 -33.58 0.59
C GLU A 220 -31.97 -34.01 1.94
N ALA A 221 -31.38 -33.62 3.06
CA ALA A 221 -31.86 -33.87 4.40
C ALA A 221 -31.72 -32.62 5.29
N ALA A 222 -32.53 -32.56 6.34
CA ALA A 222 -32.48 -31.46 7.30
C ALA A 222 -31.10 -31.40 8.00
N PRO A 223 -30.57 -30.17 8.29
CA PRO A 223 -29.33 -30.03 9.04
C PRO A 223 -29.37 -30.78 10.37
N GLY A 224 -28.31 -31.49 10.68
CA GLY A 224 -28.17 -32.28 11.91
C GLY A 224 -26.71 -32.43 12.34
N ILE A 225 -26.50 -33.03 13.49
CA ILE A 225 -25.15 -33.35 13.98
C ILE A 225 -24.68 -34.62 13.28
N VAL A 226 -23.51 -34.57 12.70
CA VAL A 226 -22.83 -35.69 12.05
C VAL A 226 -21.46 -35.88 12.68
N TYR A 227 -21.13 -37.13 12.99
CA TYR A 227 -19.81 -37.48 13.53
C TYR A 227 -18.90 -37.90 12.36
N ALA A 228 -17.78 -37.17 12.21
CA ALA A 228 -16.75 -37.51 11.23
C ALA A 228 -15.92 -38.71 11.76
N PRO A 229 -15.64 -39.74 10.95
CA PRO A 229 -14.73 -40.81 11.34
C PRO A 229 -13.29 -40.30 11.25
N VAL A 230 -12.70 -39.98 12.37
CA VAL A 230 -11.31 -39.45 12.47
C VAL A 230 -10.35 -40.57 12.92
N ILE A 231 -9.14 -40.60 12.37
CA ILE A 231 -8.05 -41.40 12.92
C ILE A 231 -7.38 -40.55 14.00
N ILE A 232 -7.38 -41.03 15.25
CA ILE A 232 -6.62 -40.42 16.32
C ILE A 232 -5.18 -40.93 16.17
N ARG A 233 -4.24 -40.06 15.81
CA ARG A 233 -2.83 -40.37 15.88
C ARG A 233 -2.45 -40.55 17.36
N ASN A 234 -2.00 -41.73 17.71
CA ASN A 234 -1.36 -42.01 19.01
C ASN A 234 0.09 -41.56 18.98
#